data_1ec739abe44139edabe0ca18d77d4c07
#
_entry.id   1ec739abe44139edabe0ca18d77d4c07
#
_cell.length_a   1.000
_cell.length_b   1.000
_cell.length_c   1.000
_cell.angle_alpha   90.00
_cell.angle_beta   90.00
_cell.angle_gamma   90.00
#
_symmetry.space_group_name_H-M   'P 1'
#
loop_
_entity.id
_entity.type
_entity.pdbx_description
1 polymer ?
#
loop_
_entity_poly.entity_id
_entity_poly.type
_entity_poly.pdbx_seq_one_letter_code
_entity_poly.pdbx_strand_id
1 'polypeptide(L)'
;MSSLTWDDARLSLAVASGIVVGYTLSNVFGSGRNSGTVTPSASREDVSRVAAQYPRPKGTVYRYGTAGFRMKESLLDSTCLRMGMLATLRSLKTGVPVGIMVTASHNGPSDNGLKLTDCDGGMLTASWEGYATDLANAEEDQVYDILLDIIAKEKMPYLFRFFPRERNAKIYLGMDTRSHSPRLAECCKVGAQTIGAIVEHIGVVTTPQLHHCVYNNNRADKWQGLTGYYEKVEFYFKGLLRNVSDIAGASGKRGPLVIDCANGVGGPRMEPLIGRLKGYLDVQLRNNGNSTLLNSKCGAEHCQKKRLPPLSCSGENDKGIRFASYDGDADRVVFFYFDKNGAFQLLDGDKIAVLTARWINQQLQLAGYEKGEVRLGIVQTAYANGAASMVVREDGIEAPYAKTGVKYLHHKALDYDIGVYFEANGHGTVLFSEKTMEQFKTRMEQPMPKAQKDAYTNLYYASQLFNQAVGDAICDALFVEAILTTQEMSVQDWNALYTDLPSRQTKVKVADRTLLKPIADETRLIEPSSLQQKIDRAVKSVANGRAFARPSGTEDVCRVYAEAATQEEADKLAAIVAEAIYDEAQGVGGKPDGAWW
;
A
#
# COMPACT_ATOMS: atom_id res chain seq x y z
N MET A 1 16.75 -30.98 8.14
CA MET A 1 16.04 -29.83 8.72
C MET A 1 15.22 -29.27 7.60
N SER A 2 13.92 -29.62 7.54
CA SER A 2 12.98 -29.18 6.51
C SER A 2 12.55 -27.75 6.83
N SER A 3 12.68 -26.86 5.86
CA SER A 3 12.22 -25.47 5.93
C SER A 3 10.70 -25.43 6.14
N LEU A 4 10.26 -25.13 7.34
CA LEU A 4 8.89 -24.72 7.60
C LEU A 4 8.64 -23.41 6.83
N THR A 5 7.58 -23.35 6.03
CA THR A 5 7.17 -22.13 5.36
C THR A 5 6.53 -21.18 6.37
N TRP A 6 6.59 -19.89 6.11
CA TRP A 6 6.02 -18.83 6.98
C TRP A 6 4.52 -19.01 7.26
N ASP A 7 3.80 -19.66 6.35
CA ASP A 7 2.39 -20.00 6.51
C ASP A 7 2.15 -21.02 7.65
N ASP A 8 3.07 -21.97 7.83
CA ASP A 8 2.98 -22.97 8.90
C ASP A 8 3.26 -22.34 10.28
N ALA A 9 4.17 -21.36 10.36
CA ALA A 9 4.49 -20.66 11.60
C ALA A 9 3.34 -19.76 12.09
N ARG A 10 2.60 -19.10 11.18
CA ARG A 10 1.45 -18.26 11.55
C ARG A 10 0.23 -19.08 11.99
N LEU A 11 -0.03 -20.23 11.37
CA LEU A 11 -1.07 -21.15 11.85
C LEU A 11 -0.74 -21.73 13.23
N SER A 12 0.54 -22.01 13.51
CA SER A 12 0.97 -22.52 14.81
C SER A 12 0.86 -21.49 15.93
N LEU A 13 1.08 -20.20 15.65
CA LEU A 13 0.92 -19.12 16.63
C LEU A 13 -0.55 -18.81 16.95
N ALA A 14 -1.45 -18.93 16.00
CA ALA A 14 -2.89 -18.79 16.24
C ALA A 14 -3.47 -19.92 17.08
N VAL A 15 -2.83 -21.09 17.08
CA VAL A 15 -3.22 -22.25 17.90
C VAL A 15 -2.54 -22.23 19.28
N ALA A 16 -1.38 -21.58 19.43
CA ALA A 16 -0.61 -21.54 20.69
C ALA A 16 -1.09 -20.47 21.68
N SER A 17 -1.81 -19.44 21.25
CA SER A 17 -2.49 -18.50 22.15
C SER A 17 -3.84 -19.05 22.59
N GLY A 18 -3.82 -20.15 23.32
CA GLY A 18 -4.99 -20.85 23.82
C GLY A 18 -5.85 -19.98 24.74
N ILE A 19 -6.95 -19.49 24.22
CA ILE A 19 -8.13 -19.17 25.00
C ILE A 19 -9.21 -20.18 24.60
N VAL A 20 -9.27 -21.27 25.37
CA VAL A 20 -10.42 -22.17 25.36
C VAL A 20 -11.55 -21.46 26.09
N VAL A 21 -12.43 -20.79 25.33
CA VAL A 21 -13.73 -20.40 25.87
C VAL A 21 -14.68 -21.56 25.63
N GLY A 22 -14.95 -22.30 26.71
CA GLY A 22 -15.95 -23.36 26.70
C GLY A 22 -17.35 -22.79 26.48
N TYR A 23 -17.94 -23.11 25.35
CA TYR A 23 -19.39 -22.95 25.15
C TYR A 23 -20.12 -24.17 25.67
N THR A 24 -20.82 -24.02 26.76
CA THR A 24 -21.82 -24.97 27.25
C THR A 24 -23.02 -24.95 26.30
N LEU A 25 -23.30 -26.08 25.69
CA LEU A 25 -24.52 -26.34 24.93
C LEU A 25 -25.71 -26.34 25.90
N SER A 26 -26.58 -25.36 25.82
CA SER A 26 -27.93 -25.47 26.35
C SER A 26 -28.91 -25.76 25.22
N ASN A 27 -29.45 -26.97 25.24
CA ASN A 27 -30.56 -27.41 24.38
C ASN A 27 -31.80 -26.59 24.64
N VAL A 28 -32.34 -25.95 23.58
CA VAL A 28 -33.75 -25.61 23.52
C VAL A 28 -34.31 -26.17 22.21
N PHE A 29 -35.03 -27.27 22.32
CA PHE A 29 -35.86 -27.81 21.24
C PHE A 29 -37.08 -26.90 21.05
N GLY A 30 -37.15 -26.25 19.90
CA GLY A 30 -38.34 -25.61 19.38
C GLY A 30 -38.69 -26.24 18.04
N SER A 31 -39.75 -27.05 17.99
CA SER A 31 -40.30 -27.66 16.81
C SER A 31 -40.92 -26.61 15.87
N GLY A 32 -40.32 -26.44 14.71
CA GLY A 32 -40.90 -25.70 13.60
C GLY A 32 -40.37 -26.25 12.28
N ARG A 33 -41.14 -27.18 11.67
CA ARG A 33 -40.86 -27.65 10.30
C ARG A 33 -41.14 -26.49 9.34
N ASN A 34 -40.10 -25.90 8.80
CA ASN A 34 -40.15 -25.20 7.52
C ASN A 34 -39.24 -25.95 6.54
N SER A 35 -39.89 -26.53 5.53
CA SER A 35 -39.25 -27.17 4.38
C SER A 35 -38.55 -26.10 3.51
N GLY A 36 -37.40 -25.64 3.91
CA GLY A 36 -36.50 -24.84 3.10
C GLY A 36 -35.74 -25.78 2.15
N THR A 37 -36.00 -25.66 0.87
CA THR A 37 -35.27 -26.33 -0.22
C THR A 37 -33.76 -26.18 -0.04
N VAL A 38 -33.12 -27.34 0.15
CA VAL A 38 -31.65 -27.46 0.22
C VAL A 38 -31.08 -27.15 -1.16
N THR A 39 -30.49 -25.95 -1.36
CA THR A 39 -29.71 -25.65 -2.57
C THR A 39 -28.44 -26.51 -2.57
N PRO A 40 -28.09 -27.18 -3.69
CA PRO A 40 -26.93 -28.06 -3.78
C PRO A 40 -25.61 -27.28 -3.71
N SER A 41 -24.55 -27.95 -3.25
CA SER A 41 -23.16 -27.56 -3.44
C SER A 41 -22.88 -27.27 -4.92
N ALA A 42 -22.07 -26.27 -5.27
CA ALA A 42 -21.77 -25.89 -6.65
C ALA A 42 -21.26 -27.08 -7.46
N SER A 43 -22.04 -27.50 -8.44
CA SER A 43 -21.69 -28.57 -9.38
C SER A 43 -20.76 -28.01 -10.47
N ARG A 44 -20.11 -28.92 -11.22
CA ARG A 44 -19.40 -28.54 -12.47
C ARG A 44 -20.33 -27.74 -13.39
N GLU A 45 -21.58 -28.20 -13.53
CA GLU A 45 -22.58 -27.57 -14.38
C GLU A 45 -22.90 -26.13 -13.94
N ASP A 46 -23.02 -25.87 -12.63
CA ASP A 46 -23.27 -24.53 -12.11
C ASP A 46 -22.09 -23.58 -12.37
N VAL A 47 -20.85 -24.01 -12.08
CA VAL A 47 -19.66 -23.21 -12.31
C VAL A 47 -19.45 -22.93 -13.80
N SER A 48 -19.57 -23.96 -14.67
CA SER A 48 -19.41 -23.80 -16.12
C SER A 48 -20.51 -22.92 -16.72
N ARG A 49 -21.75 -23.08 -16.28
CA ARG A 49 -22.87 -22.23 -16.71
C ARG A 49 -22.68 -20.77 -16.35
N VAL A 50 -22.20 -20.47 -15.14
CA VAL A 50 -21.93 -19.09 -14.72
C VAL A 50 -20.69 -18.55 -15.42
N ALA A 51 -19.61 -19.32 -15.55
CA ALA A 51 -18.42 -18.90 -16.27
C ALA A 51 -18.70 -18.54 -17.73
N ALA A 52 -19.58 -19.30 -18.41
CA ALA A 52 -20.00 -19.05 -19.79
C ALA A 52 -20.79 -17.72 -19.97
N GLN A 53 -21.42 -17.20 -18.91
CA GLN A 53 -22.08 -15.88 -18.92
C GLN A 53 -21.08 -14.71 -18.87
N TYR A 54 -19.84 -14.98 -18.45
CA TYR A 54 -18.76 -14.00 -18.34
C TYR A 54 -17.52 -14.53 -19.07
N PRO A 55 -17.57 -14.62 -20.41
CA PRO A 55 -16.49 -15.21 -21.20
C PRO A 55 -15.23 -14.37 -21.13
N ARG A 56 -14.08 -15.05 -21.17
CA ARG A 56 -12.78 -14.39 -21.25
C ARG A 56 -12.64 -13.69 -22.62
N PRO A 57 -12.32 -12.39 -22.67
CA PRO A 57 -12.07 -11.71 -23.93
C PRO A 57 -10.95 -12.37 -24.73
N LYS A 58 -11.21 -12.71 -25.98
CA LYS A 58 -10.26 -13.43 -26.85
C LYS A 58 -8.93 -12.66 -26.98
N GLY A 59 -7.83 -13.38 -26.91
CA GLY A 59 -6.47 -12.81 -27.03
C GLY A 59 -5.99 -12.01 -25.83
N THR A 60 -6.79 -11.90 -24.75
CA THR A 60 -6.40 -11.21 -23.53
C THR A 60 -5.63 -12.15 -22.62
N VAL A 61 -4.48 -11.69 -22.12
CA VAL A 61 -3.65 -12.37 -21.12
C VAL A 61 -3.63 -11.53 -19.86
N TYR A 62 -3.98 -12.14 -18.74
CA TYR A 62 -4.01 -11.51 -17.43
C TYR A 62 -2.78 -11.92 -16.62
N ARG A 63 -2.26 -11.01 -15.84
CA ARG A 63 -1.20 -11.26 -14.88
C ARG A 63 -1.55 -10.56 -13.56
N TYR A 64 -1.54 -11.32 -12.47
CA TYR A 64 -1.64 -10.74 -11.13
C TYR A 64 -0.31 -10.05 -10.81
N GLY A 65 -0.35 -8.73 -10.66
CA GLY A 65 0.81 -7.92 -10.28
C GLY A 65 0.84 -7.60 -8.79
N THR A 66 1.85 -6.86 -8.35
CA THR A 66 2.01 -6.44 -6.94
C THR A 66 0.75 -5.77 -6.36
N ALA A 67 -0.06 -5.13 -7.21
CA ALA A 67 -1.28 -4.44 -6.83
C ALA A 67 -2.54 -5.07 -7.46
N GLY A 68 -2.52 -6.36 -7.73
CA GLY A 68 -3.64 -7.08 -8.35
C GLY A 68 -3.70 -6.97 -9.88
N PHE A 69 -4.88 -7.17 -10.45
CA PHE A 69 -5.14 -6.97 -11.88
C PHE A 69 -5.48 -5.53 -12.18
N ARG A 70 -4.99 -5.01 -13.32
CA ARG A 70 -5.33 -3.67 -13.83
C ARG A 70 -5.37 -3.69 -15.35
N MET A 71 -6.49 -3.31 -15.93
CA MET A 71 -6.71 -3.26 -17.38
C MET A 71 -7.82 -2.26 -17.72
N LYS A 72 -8.14 -2.16 -19.01
CA LYS A 72 -9.40 -1.53 -19.45
C LYS A 72 -10.58 -2.23 -18.79
N GLU A 73 -11.52 -1.45 -18.27
CA GLU A 73 -12.65 -1.95 -17.50
C GLU A 73 -13.49 -3.01 -18.23
N SER A 74 -13.63 -2.86 -19.57
CA SER A 74 -14.40 -3.77 -20.42
C SER A 74 -13.80 -5.17 -20.56
N LEU A 75 -12.58 -5.38 -20.10
CA LEU A 75 -11.88 -6.67 -20.16
C LEU A 75 -11.92 -7.44 -18.84
N LEU A 76 -12.58 -6.93 -17.79
CA LEU A 76 -12.39 -7.43 -16.43
C LEU A 76 -13.51 -8.32 -15.89
N ASP A 77 -14.67 -8.43 -16.56
CA ASP A 77 -15.84 -9.15 -16.03
C ASP A 77 -15.53 -10.60 -15.67
N SER A 78 -14.89 -11.33 -16.58
CA SER A 78 -14.49 -12.72 -16.35
C SER A 78 -13.48 -12.87 -15.21
N THR A 79 -12.51 -11.94 -15.14
CA THR A 79 -11.51 -11.94 -14.07
C THR A 79 -12.15 -11.65 -12.72
N CYS A 80 -13.05 -10.67 -12.63
CA CYS A 80 -13.79 -10.34 -11.41
C CYS A 80 -14.61 -11.53 -10.91
N LEU A 81 -15.34 -12.19 -11.79
CA LEU A 81 -16.09 -13.41 -11.45
C LEU A 81 -15.17 -14.47 -10.81
N ARG A 82 -14.07 -14.77 -11.49
CA ARG A 82 -13.13 -15.82 -11.09
C ARG A 82 -12.38 -15.47 -9.80
N MET A 83 -12.08 -14.20 -9.58
CA MET A 83 -11.47 -13.76 -8.32
C MET A 83 -12.45 -13.81 -7.15
N GLY A 84 -13.75 -13.66 -7.38
CA GLY A 84 -14.78 -13.98 -6.39
C GLY A 84 -14.71 -15.45 -5.95
N MET A 85 -14.56 -16.37 -6.91
CA MET A 85 -14.37 -17.80 -6.62
C MET A 85 -13.06 -18.06 -5.86
N LEU A 86 -11.94 -17.46 -6.30
CA LEU A 86 -10.64 -17.63 -5.63
C LEU A 86 -10.64 -17.12 -4.19
N ALA A 87 -11.22 -15.95 -3.96
CA ALA A 87 -11.36 -15.39 -2.62
C ALA A 87 -12.20 -16.29 -1.70
N THR A 88 -13.22 -16.95 -2.25
CA THR A 88 -14.01 -17.94 -1.51
C THR A 88 -13.13 -19.11 -1.06
N LEU A 89 -12.33 -19.68 -1.97
CA LEU A 89 -11.40 -20.76 -1.61
C LEU A 89 -10.40 -20.29 -0.55
N ARG A 90 -9.87 -19.06 -0.67
CA ARG A 90 -8.95 -18.52 0.32
C ARG A 90 -9.60 -18.36 1.69
N SER A 91 -10.81 -17.84 1.77
CA SER A 91 -11.56 -17.74 3.02
C SER A 91 -11.84 -19.11 3.65
N LEU A 92 -12.21 -20.12 2.83
CA LEU A 92 -12.39 -21.50 3.29
C LEU A 92 -11.08 -22.13 3.80
N LYS A 93 -9.96 -21.87 3.12
CA LYS A 93 -8.64 -22.37 3.51
C LYS A 93 -8.20 -21.82 4.88
N THR A 94 -8.42 -20.53 5.10
CA THR A 94 -7.98 -19.85 6.31
C THR A 94 -9.01 -19.91 7.45
N GLY A 95 -10.27 -20.17 7.14
CA GLY A 95 -11.38 -20.23 8.09
C GLY A 95 -11.86 -18.84 8.58
N VAL A 96 -11.36 -17.75 7.97
CA VAL A 96 -11.71 -16.36 8.33
C VAL A 96 -12.03 -15.53 7.08
N PRO A 97 -12.71 -14.38 7.22
CA PRO A 97 -12.97 -13.46 6.13
C PRO A 97 -11.72 -12.99 5.38
N VAL A 98 -11.88 -12.76 4.07
CA VAL A 98 -10.91 -12.10 3.17
C VAL A 98 -11.60 -10.94 2.46
N GLY A 99 -10.83 -10.12 1.72
CA GLY A 99 -11.37 -8.95 1.03
C GLY A 99 -11.18 -8.98 -0.48
N ILE A 100 -12.06 -8.29 -1.19
CA ILE A 100 -11.91 -7.94 -2.61
C ILE A 100 -12.12 -6.44 -2.75
N MET A 101 -11.13 -5.72 -3.31
CA MET A 101 -11.23 -4.31 -3.64
C MET A 101 -11.26 -4.13 -5.16
N VAL A 102 -12.34 -3.53 -5.67
CA VAL A 102 -12.46 -3.17 -7.09
C VAL A 102 -11.95 -1.76 -7.30
N THR A 103 -10.73 -1.65 -7.84
CA THR A 103 -10.04 -0.37 -8.09
C THR A 103 -8.85 -0.56 -9.02
N ALA A 104 -8.47 0.48 -9.75
CA ALA A 104 -7.19 0.60 -10.42
C ALA A 104 -6.30 1.71 -9.82
N SER A 105 -6.55 2.13 -8.56
CA SER A 105 -5.73 3.10 -7.83
C SER A 105 -5.48 4.39 -8.65
N HIS A 106 -4.24 4.66 -9.04
CA HIS A 106 -3.80 5.86 -9.76
C HIS A 106 -4.04 5.86 -11.28
N ASN A 107 -4.57 4.78 -11.87
CA ASN A 107 -4.89 4.75 -13.30
C ASN A 107 -6.02 5.73 -13.64
N GLY A 108 -6.07 6.14 -14.91
CA GLY A 108 -7.13 6.99 -15.41
C GLY A 108 -8.53 6.36 -15.34
N PRO A 109 -9.59 7.15 -15.61
CA PRO A 109 -10.97 6.74 -15.39
C PRO A 109 -11.45 5.57 -16.26
N SER A 110 -10.81 5.30 -17.41
CA SER A 110 -11.18 4.20 -18.32
C SER A 110 -10.62 2.84 -17.94
N ASP A 111 -9.72 2.78 -16.94
CA ASP A 111 -9.16 1.55 -16.43
C ASP A 111 -9.88 1.13 -15.15
N ASN A 112 -9.85 -0.15 -14.82
CA ASN A 112 -10.20 -0.66 -13.51
C ASN A 112 -9.29 -1.85 -13.14
N GLY A 113 -9.56 -2.45 -12.01
CA GLY A 113 -8.80 -3.59 -11.51
C GLY A 113 -9.44 -4.20 -10.29
N LEU A 114 -8.75 -5.15 -9.73
CA LEU A 114 -9.11 -5.71 -8.44
C LEU A 114 -7.88 -6.17 -7.68
N LYS A 115 -7.93 -6.00 -6.37
CA LYS A 115 -6.94 -6.44 -5.40
C LYS A 115 -7.61 -7.42 -4.43
N LEU A 116 -6.92 -8.50 -4.08
CA LEU A 116 -7.37 -9.40 -3.02
C LEU A 116 -6.67 -9.04 -1.70
N THR A 117 -7.44 -8.96 -0.62
CA THR A 117 -6.95 -8.76 0.75
C THR A 117 -6.95 -10.10 1.46
N ASP A 118 -5.81 -10.50 1.99
CA ASP A 118 -5.63 -11.79 2.66
C ASP A 118 -6.24 -11.78 4.07
N CYS A 119 -6.29 -12.94 4.70
CA CYS A 119 -6.89 -13.18 6.01
C CYS A 119 -6.26 -12.37 7.16
N ASP A 120 -5.00 -11.96 7.01
CA ASP A 120 -4.29 -11.10 7.97
C ASP A 120 -4.55 -9.60 7.75
N GLY A 121 -5.39 -9.26 6.77
CA GLY A 121 -5.63 -7.88 6.34
C GLY A 121 -4.57 -7.33 5.39
N GLY A 122 -3.52 -8.10 5.07
CA GLY A 122 -2.48 -7.73 4.12
C GLY A 122 -2.87 -7.98 2.66
N MET A 123 -1.90 -7.80 1.76
CA MET A 123 -2.05 -8.16 0.34
C MET A 123 -2.08 -9.69 0.19
N LEU A 124 -2.74 -10.20 -0.86
CA LEU A 124 -2.77 -11.63 -1.17
C LEU A 124 -1.36 -12.23 -1.10
N THR A 125 -1.23 -13.36 -0.39
CA THR A 125 0.05 -14.06 -0.26
C THR A 125 0.61 -14.49 -1.62
N ALA A 126 1.93 -14.45 -1.77
CA ALA A 126 2.60 -14.69 -3.05
C ALA A 126 2.31 -16.10 -3.62
N SER A 127 2.12 -17.11 -2.76
CA SER A 127 1.77 -18.48 -3.18
C SER A 127 0.42 -18.57 -3.91
N TRP A 128 -0.50 -17.62 -3.68
CA TRP A 128 -1.82 -17.58 -4.32
C TRP A 128 -1.90 -16.69 -5.57
N GLU A 129 -0.88 -15.86 -5.83
CA GLU A 129 -0.84 -15.01 -7.05
C GLU A 129 -0.78 -15.82 -8.34
N GLY A 130 -0.12 -16.99 -8.30
CA GLY A 130 -0.13 -17.95 -9.40
C GLY A 130 -1.52 -18.47 -9.71
N TYR A 131 -2.25 -18.91 -8.69
CA TYR A 131 -3.64 -19.36 -8.84
C TYR A 131 -4.57 -18.27 -9.38
N ALA A 132 -4.38 -17.02 -8.93
CA ALA A 132 -5.13 -15.89 -9.47
C ALA A 132 -4.86 -15.70 -10.97
N THR A 133 -3.60 -15.80 -11.39
CA THR A 133 -3.20 -15.68 -12.79
C THR A 133 -3.75 -16.83 -13.64
N ASP A 134 -3.62 -18.08 -13.17
CA ASP A 134 -4.07 -19.28 -13.88
C ASP A 134 -5.59 -19.26 -14.06
N LEU A 135 -6.31 -18.95 -12.98
CA LEU A 135 -7.79 -18.89 -13.01
C LEU A 135 -8.29 -17.75 -13.89
N ALA A 136 -7.64 -16.57 -13.88
CA ALA A 136 -8.00 -15.44 -14.73
C ALA A 136 -7.83 -15.77 -16.23
N ASN A 137 -6.86 -16.60 -16.60
CA ASN A 137 -6.56 -16.98 -17.99
C ASN A 137 -7.26 -18.29 -18.44
N ALA A 138 -8.00 -18.97 -17.56
CA ALA A 138 -8.71 -20.20 -17.90
C ALA A 138 -9.76 -19.99 -19.02
N GLU A 139 -9.99 -20.98 -19.84
CA GLU A 139 -11.21 -21.04 -20.66
C GLU A 139 -12.42 -21.38 -19.79
N GLU A 140 -13.63 -21.07 -20.24
CA GLU A 140 -14.86 -21.17 -19.42
C GLU A 140 -15.11 -22.59 -18.89
N ASP A 141 -14.81 -23.59 -19.69
CA ASP A 141 -14.97 -25.03 -19.35
C ASP A 141 -13.89 -25.56 -18.42
N GLN A 142 -12.75 -24.86 -18.31
CA GLN A 142 -11.61 -25.21 -17.46
C GLN A 142 -11.71 -24.64 -16.02
N VAL A 143 -12.54 -23.63 -15.80
CA VAL A 143 -12.64 -22.93 -14.51
C VAL A 143 -12.86 -23.89 -13.35
N TYR A 144 -13.79 -24.84 -13.49
CA TYR A 144 -14.09 -25.81 -12.44
C TYR A 144 -12.89 -26.72 -12.12
N ASP A 145 -12.18 -27.19 -13.14
CA ASP A 145 -11.03 -28.09 -12.96
C ASP A 145 -9.86 -27.38 -12.28
N ILE A 146 -9.62 -26.10 -12.61
CA ILE A 146 -8.61 -25.28 -11.94
C ILE A 146 -8.98 -25.04 -10.46
N LEU A 147 -10.26 -24.80 -10.13
CA LEU A 147 -10.69 -24.70 -8.74
C LEU A 147 -10.43 -25.99 -7.96
N LEU A 148 -10.71 -27.16 -8.57
CA LEU A 148 -10.41 -28.46 -7.96
C LEU A 148 -8.91 -28.69 -7.79
N ASP A 149 -8.09 -28.27 -8.75
CA ASP A 149 -6.63 -28.36 -8.68
C ASP A 149 -6.07 -27.49 -7.53
N ILE A 150 -6.60 -26.28 -7.36
CA ILE A 150 -6.24 -25.42 -6.20
C ILE A 150 -6.62 -26.10 -4.88
N ILE A 151 -7.84 -26.64 -4.78
CA ILE A 151 -8.31 -27.36 -3.59
C ILE A 151 -7.37 -28.51 -3.25
N ALA A 152 -6.94 -29.28 -4.26
CA ALA A 152 -6.03 -30.42 -4.09
C ALA A 152 -4.64 -29.96 -3.64
N LYS A 153 -4.04 -28.95 -4.33
CA LYS A 153 -2.72 -28.39 -4.00
C LYS A 153 -2.68 -27.82 -2.58
N GLU A 154 -3.76 -27.14 -2.20
CA GLU A 154 -3.91 -26.55 -0.87
C GLU A 154 -4.32 -27.57 0.21
N LYS A 155 -4.44 -28.87 -0.13
CA LYS A 155 -4.81 -29.95 0.79
C LYS A 155 -6.13 -29.65 1.54
N MET A 156 -7.17 -29.28 0.80
CA MET A 156 -8.51 -28.97 1.32
C MET A 156 -9.49 -30.13 1.07
N PRO A 157 -9.23 -31.38 1.53
CA PRO A 157 -9.95 -32.60 1.11
C PRO A 157 -11.41 -32.63 1.52
N TYR A 158 -11.80 -31.89 2.54
CA TYR A 158 -13.17 -31.79 3.02
C TYR A 158 -14.09 -31.01 2.05
N LEU A 159 -13.51 -30.26 1.10
CA LEU A 159 -14.28 -29.54 0.08
C LEU A 159 -14.65 -30.41 -1.13
N PHE A 160 -13.99 -31.58 -1.33
CA PHE A 160 -14.27 -32.48 -2.46
C PHE A 160 -15.60 -33.19 -2.37
N ARG A 161 -16.19 -33.40 -1.20
CA ARG A 161 -17.45 -34.14 -1.02
C ARG A 161 -18.66 -33.25 -0.80
N PHE A 162 -18.48 -32.10 -0.19
CA PHE A 162 -19.56 -31.13 0.05
C PHE A 162 -18.90 -29.80 0.39
N PHE A 163 -19.32 -28.69 -0.21
CA PHE A 163 -19.10 -27.38 0.39
C PHE A 163 -19.97 -27.36 1.67
N PRO A 164 -19.39 -27.57 2.87
CA PRO A 164 -20.23 -27.75 4.04
C PRO A 164 -20.91 -26.43 4.37
N ARG A 165 -22.22 -26.47 4.54
CA ARG A 165 -23.04 -25.33 4.97
C ARG A 165 -22.60 -24.71 6.31
N GLU A 166 -21.76 -25.39 7.08
CA GLU A 166 -21.34 -24.99 8.43
C GLU A 166 -20.07 -24.13 8.46
N ARG A 167 -19.32 -24.01 7.36
CA ARG A 167 -18.18 -23.09 7.21
C ARG A 167 -18.46 -22.13 6.07
N ASN A 168 -19.16 -21.06 6.37
CA ASN A 168 -19.46 -20.02 5.41
C ASN A 168 -18.20 -19.22 5.12
N ALA A 169 -17.62 -19.39 3.91
CA ALA A 169 -16.67 -18.41 3.42
C ALA A 169 -17.28 -17.02 3.50
N LYS A 170 -16.55 -16.05 4.02
CA LYS A 170 -17.01 -14.67 4.12
C LYS A 170 -16.06 -13.75 3.38
N ILE A 171 -16.62 -12.87 2.55
CA ILE A 171 -15.84 -11.92 1.74
C ILE A 171 -16.36 -10.52 2.02
N TYR A 172 -15.45 -9.61 2.37
CA TYR A 172 -15.72 -8.18 2.32
C TYR A 172 -15.45 -7.66 0.91
N LEU A 173 -16.43 -7.01 0.30
CA LEU A 173 -16.34 -6.49 -1.05
C LEU A 173 -16.45 -4.96 -1.02
N GLY A 174 -15.38 -4.27 -1.39
CA GLY A 174 -15.32 -2.83 -1.53
C GLY A 174 -15.05 -2.41 -2.98
N MET A 175 -15.35 -1.16 -3.29
CA MET A 175 -15.10 -0.58 -4.61
C MET A 175 -14.77 0.90 -4.52
N ASP A 176 -14.10 1.43 -5.56
CA ASP A 176 -13.85 2.87 -5.71
C ASP A 176 -14.99 3.60 -6.44
N THR A 177 -14.77 4.88 -6.76
CA THR A 177 -15.78 5.76 -7.34
C THR A 177 -15.94 5.64 -8.87
N ARG A 178 -15.21 4.75 -9.56
CA ARG A 178 -15.33 4.57 -11.01
C ARG A 178 -16.74 4.11 -11.38
N SER A 179 -17.31 4.66 -12.47
CA SER A 179 -18.68 4.38 -12.91
C SER A 179 -18.96 2.91 -13.21
N HIS A 180 -17.93 2.14 -13.57
CA HIS A 180 -18.01 0.69 -13.85
C HIS A 180 -17.65 -0.21 -12.65
N SER A 181 -17.22 0.38 -11.51
CA SER A 181 -16.91 -0.40 -10.30
C SER A 181 -18.11 -1.20 -9.76
N PRO A 182 -19.35 -0.67 -9.76
CA PRO A 182 -20.52 -1.47 -9.34
C PRO A 182 -20.75 -2.74 -10.16
N ARG A 183 -20.58 -2.67 -11.50
CA ARG A 183 -20.70 -3.82 -12.40
C ARG A 183 -19.65 -4.89 -12.09
N LEU A 184 -18.39 -4.47 -11.94
CA LEU A 184 -17.29 -5.37 -11.64
C LEU A 184 -17.39 -5.98 -10.23
N ALA A 185 -17.88 -5.21 -9.26
CA ALA A 185 -18.16 -5.72 -7.91
C ALA A 185 -19.28 -6.78 -7.94
N GLU A 186 -20.32 -6.58 -8.74
CA GLU A 186 -21.37 -7.61 -8.90
C GLU A 186 -20.82 -8.88 -9.55
N CYS A 187 -19.91 -8.79 -10.54
CA CYS A 187 -19.21 -9.95 -11.09
C CYS A 187 -18.44 -10.73 -9.99
N CYS A 188 -17.71 -10.03 -9.12
CA CYS A 188 -17.01 -10.66 -8.00
C CYS A 188 -17.99 -11.38 -7.04
N LYS A 189 -19.08 -10.71 -6.72
CA LYS A 189 -20.13 -11.26 -5.83
C LYS A 189 -20.78 -12.50 -6.44
N VAL A 190 -21.16 -12.46 -7.71
CA VAL A 190 -21.71 -13.62 -8.42
C VAL A 190 -20.75 -14.81 -8.37
N GLY A 191 -19.47 -14.59 -8.68
CA GLY A 191 -18.45 -15.63 -8.61
C GLY A 191 -18.31 -16.25 -7.22
N ALA A 192 -18.25 -15.41 -6.19
CA ALA A 192 -18.15 -15.85 -4.80
C ALA A 192 -19.39 -16.66 -4.36
N GLN A 193 -20.57 -16.16 -4.66
CA GLN A 193 -21.83 -16.82 -4.31
C GLN A 193 -22.06 -18.12 -5.08
N THR A 194 -21.55 -18.23 -6.31
CA THR A 194 -21.64 -19.47 -7.11
C THR A 194 -21.04 -20.66 -6.37
N ILE A 195 -19.98 -20.47 -5.59
CA ILE A 195 -19.35 -21.52 -4.80
C ILE A 195 -19.59 -21.39 -3.29
N GLY A 196 -20.64 -20.67 -2.90
CA GLY A 196 -21.24 -20.71 -1.57
C GLY A 196 -20.71 -19.69 -0.55
N ALA A 197 -20.04 -18.61 -0.98
CA ALA A 197 -19.61 -17.58 -0.05
C ALA A 197 -20.74 -16.62 0.35
N ILE A 198 -20.65 -16.10 1.56
CA ILE A 198 -21.39 -14.92 2.01
C ILE A 198 -20.57 -13.69 1.67
N VAL A 199 -21.15 -12.78 0.88
CA VAL A 199 -20.50 -11.54 0.48
C VAL A 199 -21.13 -10.37 1.22
N GLU A 200 -20.32 -9.69 2.02
CA GLU A 200 -20.68 -8.43 2.66
C GLU A 200 -20.14 -7.27 1.81
N HIS A 201 -21.04 -6.61 1.09
CA HIS A 201 -20.70 -5.46 0.26
C HIS A 201 -20.63 -4.20 1.14
N ILE A 202 -19.42 -3.71 1.42
CA ILE A 202 -19.18 -2.55 2.28
C ILE A 202 -19.25 -1.20 1.54
N GLY A 203 -19.57 -1.25 0.25
CA GLY A 203 -19.83 -0.05 -0.57
C GLY A 203 -18.58 0.58 -1.17
N VAL A 204 -18.69 1.89 -1.43
CA VAL A 204 -17.57 2.70 -1.92
C VAL A 204 -16.66 3.00 -0.72
N VAL A 205 -15.43 2.47 -0.72
CA VAL A 205 -14.46 2.59 0.37
C VAL A 205 -13.06 2.81 -0.18
N THR A 206 -12.14 3.30 0.65
CA THR A 206 -10.72 3.31 0.29
C THR A 206 -10.16 1.88 0.38
N THR A 207 -9.09 1.61 -0.37
CA THR A 207 -8.37 0.34 -0.24
C THR A 207 -7.98 0.06 1.21
N PRO A 208 -7.34 0.99 1.96
CA PRO A 208 -6.98 0.74 3.36
C PRO A 208 -8.18 0.55 4.30
N GLN A 209 -9.34 1.15 4.03
CA GLN A 209 -10.55 0.88 4.81
C GLN A 209 -11.04 -0.56 4.66
N LEU A 210 -10.97 -1.15 3.45
CA LEU A 210 -11.26 -2.57 3.26
C LEU A 210 -10.26 -3.45 4.02
N HIS A 211 -8.97 -3.15 3.91
CA HIS A 211 -7.91 -3.85 4.64
C HIS A 211 -8.11 -3.77 6.15
N HIS A 212 -8.48 -2.59 6.68
CA HIS A 212 -8.84 -2.38 8.08
C HIS A 212 -10.02 -3.27 8.51
N CYS A 213 -11.08 -3.35 7.69
CA CYS A 213 -12.24 -4.20 8.00
C CYS A 213 -11.84 -5.67 8.13
N VAL A 214 -11.01 -6.20 7.21
CA VAL A 214 -10.51 -7.58 7.29
C VAL A 214 -9.60 -7.76 8.50
N TYR A 215 -8.61 -6.88 8.69
CA TYR A 215 -7.62 -6.95 9.75
C TYR A 215 -8.26 -6.97 11.15
N ASN A 216 -9.11 -5.99 11.46
CA ASN A 216 -9.66 -5.84 12.80
C ASN A 216 -10.79 -6.83 13.08
N ASN A 217 -11.57 -7.19 12.05
CA ASN A 217 -12.64 -8.17 12.22
C ASN A 217 -12.08 -9.57 12.53
N ASN A 218 -11.00 -9.97 11.83
CA ASN A 218 -10.38 -11.28 12.03
C ASN A 218 -9.63 -11.38 13.39
N ARG A 219 -9.28 -10.25 14.00
CA ARG A 219 -8.68 -10.18 15.34
C ARG A 219 -9.68 -9.92 16.46
N ALA A 220 -10.97 -9.81 16.14
CA ALA A 220 -12.02 -9.42 17.07
C ALA A 220 -11.70 -8.12 17.84
N ASP A 221 -11.02 -7.18 17.17
CA ASP A 221 -10.70 -5.87 17.73
C ASP A 221 -11.98 -5.05 17.96
N LYS A 222 -11.95 -4.16 18.95
CA LYS A 222 -13.06 -3.23 19.24
C LYS A 222 -13.34 -2.25 18.10
N TRP A 223 -12.38 -2.02 17.20
CA TRP A 223 -12.47 -1.09 16.08
C TRP A 223 -12.93 -1.77 14.77
N GLN A 224 -13.97 -2.62 14.84
CA GLN A 224 -14.46 -3.36 13.68
C GLN A 224 -15.25 -2.49 12.69
N GLY A 225 -15.15 -2.85 11.41
CA GLY A 225 -15.89 -2.21 10.32
C GLY A 225 -15.51 -0.75 10.08
N LEU A 226 -16.30 -0.06 9.25
CA LEU A 226 -16.02 1.33 8.87
C LEU A 226 -16.25 2.31 10.03
N THR A 227 -17.24 2.07 10.88
CA THR A 227 -17.46 2.91 12.07
C THR A 227 -16.27 2.85 12.99
N GLY A 228 -15.76 1.64 13.27
CA GLY A 228 -14.56 1.44 14.08
C GLY A 228 -13.32 2.09 13.46
N TYR A 229 -13.18 2.10 12.11
CA TYR A 229 -12.12 2.83 11.44
C TYR A 229 -12.13 4.33 11.82
N TYR A 230 -13.27 5.00 11.67
CA TYR A 230 -13.39 6.43 11.96
C TYR A 230 -13.17 6.74 13.45
N GLU A 231 -13.72 5.93 14.33
CA GLU A 231 -13.54 6.08 15.79
C GLU A 231 -12.09 5.88 16.20
N LYS A 232 -11.41 4.88 15.63
CA LYS A 232 -9.98 4.61 15.87
C LYS A 232 -9.12 5.79 15.43
N VAL A 233 -9.31 6.26 14.19
CA VAL A 233 -8.55 7.38 13.62
C VAL A 233 -8.75 8.65 14.44
N GLU A 234 -9.99 8.99 14.77
CA GLU A 234 -10.32 10.15 15.61
C GLU A 234 -9.64 10.06 16.97
N PHE A 235 -9.77 8.91 17.65
CA PHE A 235 -9.27 8.72 19.01
C PHE A 235 -7.74 8.88 19.08
N TYR A 236 -7.02 8.21 18.20
CA TYR A 236 -5.55 8.24 18.25
C TYR A 236 -4.96 9.53 17.69
N PHE A 237 -5.56 10.14 16.68
CA PHE A 237 -5.13 11.45 16.19
C PHE A 237 -5.28 12.52 17.26
N LYS A 238 -6.47 12.64 17.88
CA LYS A 238 -6.70 13.59 18.98
C LYS A 238 -5.78 13.30 20.17
N GLY A 239 -5.56 12.02 20.44
CA GLY A 239 -4.65 11.57 21.49
C GLY A 239 -3.20 11.99 21.29
N LEU A 240 -2.69 12.01 20.05
CA LEU A 240 -1.36 12.55 19.74
C LEU A 240 -1.26 14.06 20.02
N LEU A 241 -2.37 14.79 19.88
CA LEU A 241 -2.44 16.24 20.12
C LEU A 241 -2.76 16.64 21.58
N ARG A 242 -2.96 15.68 22.50
CA ARG A 242 -3.43 15.92 23.88
C ARG A 242 -2.63 16.91 24.71
N ASN A 243 -1.33 17.08 24.39
CA ASN A 243 -0.43 17.98 25.12
C ASN A 243 -0.29 19.36 24.47
N VAL A 244 -0.98 19.62 23.36
CA VAL A 244 -1.02 20.93 22.73
C VAL A 244 -1.99 21.82 23.49
N SER A 245 -1.50 22.86 24.16
CA SER A 245 -2.28 23.71 25.07
C SER A 245 -3.35 24.55 24.36
N ASP A 246 -3.09 24.98 23.13
CA ASP A 246 -4.02 25.76 22.30
C ASP A 246 -4.10 25.15 20.89
N ILE A 247 -4.86 24.06 20.78
CA ILE A 247 -5.03 23.34 19.51
C ILE A 247 -5.73 24.22 18.48
N ALA A 248 -6.77 24.96 18.89
CA ALA A 248 -7.53 25.81 17.98
C ALA A 248 -6.67 26.96 17.45
N GLY A 249 -5.87 27.60 18.30
CA GLY A 249 -4.92 28.63 17.90
C GLY A 249 -3.79 28.09 17.02
N ALA A 250 -3.26 26.91 17.35
CA ALA A 250 -2.24 26.23 16.52
C ALA A 250 -2.79 25.86 15.14
N SER A 251 -4.02 25.35 15.06
CA SER A 251 -4.70 25.05 13.79
C SER A 251 -4.99 26.33 12.99
N GLY A 252 -5.51 27.37 13.65
CA GLY A 252 -5.82 28.64 13.00
C GLY A 252 -4.58 29.35 12.45
N LYS A 253 -3.45 29.35 13.16
CA LYS A 253 -2.20 29.96 12.69
C LYS A 253 -1.62 29.27 11.46
N ARG A 254 -1.83 27.94 11.32
CA ARG A 254 -1.33 27.17 10.17
C ARG A 254 -2.29 27.18 8.97
N GLY A 255 -3.51 27.68 9.15
CA GLY A 255 -4.56 27.61 8.13
C GLY A 255 -5.04 26.18 7.85
N PRO A 256 -5.93 25.99 6.86
CA PRO A 256 -6.46 24.67 6.53
C PRO A 256 -5.42 23.76 5.89
N LEU A 257 -5.56 22.45 6.12
CA LEU A 257 -5.00 21.43 5.23
C LEU A 257 -5.92 21.30 4.03
N VAL A 258 -5.43 21.59 2.84
CA VAL A 258 -6.17 21.39 1.60
C VAL A 258 -5.83 20.01 1.03
N ILE A 259 -6.84 19.16 0.85
CA ILE A 259 -6.65 17.79 0.34
C ILE A 259 -7.14 17.74 -1.12
N ASP A 260 -6.22 17.46 -2.04
CA ASP A 260 -6.53 17.03 -3.39
C ASP A 260 -6.94 15.56 -3.37
N CYS A 261 -8.22 15.28 -3.60
CA CYS A 261 -8.80 13.94 -3.53
C CYS A 261 -8.70 13.15 -4.84
N ALA A 262 -7.96 13.64 -5.83
CA ALA A 262 -7.80 13.00 -7.15
C ALA A 262 -9.14 12.68 -7.87
N ASN A 263 -10.26 13.28 -7.48
CA ASN A 263 -11.63 12.89 -7.85
C ASN A 263 -11.96 11.41 -7.50
N GLY A 264 -11.24 10.85 -6.56
CA GLY A 264 -11.34 9.47 -6.09
C GLY A 264 -12.17 9.30 -4.83
N VAL A 265 -12.00 8.17 -4.17
CA VAL A 265 -12.77 7.78 -3.00
C VAL A 265 -12.30 8.49 -1.72
N GLY A 266 -11.08 9.06 -1.72
CA GLY A 266 -10.50 9.74 -0.56
C GLY A 266 -11.36 10.88 -0.04
N GLY A 267 -11.97 11.69 -0.92
CA GLY A 267 -12.84 12.81 -0.54
C GLY A 267 -14.08 12.35 0.23
N PRO A 268 -15.00 11.56 -0.35
CA PRO A 268 -16.18 11.05 0.35
C PRO A 268 -15.85 10.29 1.63
N ARG A 269 -14.64 9.71 1.75
CA ARG A 269 -14.22 8.99 2.96
C ARG A 269 -13.50 9.88 3.98
N MET A 270 -13.03 11.05 3.59
CA MET A 270 -12.53 12.07 4.53
C MET A 270 -13.66 12.90 5.14
N GLU A 271 -14.77 13.12 4.44
CA GLU A 271 -15.91 13.93 4.92
C GLU A 271 -16.39 13.55 6.34
N PRO A 272 -16.60 12.26 6.71
CA PRO A 272 -16.99 11.90 8.07
C PRO A 272 -15.96 12.29 9.13
N LEU A 273 -14.66 12.33 8.77
CA LEU A 273 -13.58 12.73 9.67
C LEU A 273 -13.52 14.24 9.86
N ILE A 274 -13.83 15.04 8.85
CA ILE A 274 -13.83 16.51 8.95
C ILE A 274 -14.70 16.97 10.12
N GLY A 275 -15.92 16.43 10.23
CA GLY A 275 -16.81 16.74 11.35
C GLY A 275 -16.26 16.29 12.70
N ARG A 276 -15.67 15.10 12.76
CA ARG A 276 -15.08 14.51 13.97
C ARG A 276 -13.83 15.25 14.44
N LEU A 277 -13.04 15.81 13.50
CA LEU A 277 -11.78 16.50 13.78
C LEU A 277 -11.94 18.03 13.94
N LYS A 278 -13.17 18.54 13.89
CA LYS A 278 -13.46 19.97 14.06
C LYS A 278 -12.83 20.50 15.36
N GLY A 279 -12.12 21.61 15.27
CA GLY A 279 -11.39 22.23 16.37
C GLY A 279 -9.97 21.66 16.60
N TYR A 280 -9.61 20.56 15.94
CA TYR A 280 -8.26 19.97 15.95
C TYR A 280 -7.54 20.18 14.63
N LEU A 281 -8.24 20.04 13.52
CA LEU A 281 -7.71 20.22 12.16
C LEU A 281 -8.82 20.81 11.28
N ASP A 282 -8.51 21.91 10.59
CA ASP A 282 -9.34 22.45 9.53
C ASP A 282 -8.94 21.81 8.20
N VAL A 283 -9.91 21.22 7.50
CA VAL A 283 -9.69 20.48 6.25
C VAL A 283 -10.59 21.00 5.15
N GLN A 284 -10.01 21.28 3.99
CA GLN A 284 -10.74 21.64 2.77
C GLN A 284 -10.45 20.62 1.67
N LEU A 285 -11.48 20.19 0.95
CA LEU A 285 -11.35 19.20 -0.11
C LEU A 285 -11.36 19.89 -1.49
N ARG A 286 -10.43 19.48 -2.36
CA ARG A 286 -10.41 19.84 -3.79
C ARG A 286 -10.42 18.57 -4.64
N ASN A 287 -10.82 18.70 -5.91
CA ASN A 287 -10.97 17.56 -6.83
C ASN A 287 -11.75 16.41 -6.16
N ASN A 288 -12.94 16.77 -5.66
CA ASN A 288 -13.80 15.85 -4.91
C ASN A 288 -15.11 15.60 -5.68
N GLY A 289 -15.29 14.37 -6.18
CA GLY A 289 -16.59 13.88 -6.65
C GLY A 289 -16.82 13.83 -8.16
N ASN A 290 -15.85 14.15 -9.03
CA ASN A 290 -16.00 13.95 -10.47
C ASN A 290 -15.22 12.73 -10.98
N SER A 291 -15.83 11.55 -10.91
CA SER A 291 -15.18 10.28 -11.31
C SER A 291 -14.72 10.23 -12.77
N THR A 292 -15.27 11.07 -13.67
CA THR A 292 -14.82 11.16 -15.06
C THR A 292 -13.45 11.82 -15.20
N LEU A 293 -13.02 12.56 -14.18
CA LEU A 293 -11.72 13.22 -14.07
C LEU A 293 -10.78 12.54 -13.07
N LEU A 294 -11.11 11.33 -12.64
CA LEU A 294 -10.34 10.58 -11.65
C LEU A 294 -8.86 10.44 -12.07
N ASN A 295 -7.95 10.89 -11.20
CA ASN A 295 -6.50 10.97 -11.44
C ASN A 295 -6.09 11.81 -12.68
N SER A 296 -6.97 12.58 -13.26
CA SER A 296 -6.69 13.38 -14.46
C SER A 296 -6.10 14.74 -14.07
N LYS A 297 -4.80 14.90 -14.26
CA LYS A 297 -4.03 16.11 -13.88
C LYS A 297 -4.23 16.51 -12.42
N CYS A 298 -4.41 15.54 -11.55
CA CYS A 298 -4.54 15.66 -10.10
C CYS A 298 -4.10 14.34 -9.45
N GLY A 299 -3.96 14.34 -8.14
CA GLY A 299 -3.60 13.17 -7.35
C GLY A 299 -2.10 12.96 -7.16
N ALA A 300 -1.76 12.12 -6.17
CA ALA A 300 -0.39 11.88 -5.72
C ALA A 300 0.57 11.47 -6.85
N GLU A 301 0.13 10.59 -7.74
CA GLU A 301 0.93 10.13 -8.89
C GLU A 301 1.24 11.27 -9.88
N HIS A 302 0.27 12.19 -10.11
CA HIS A 302 0.48 13.36 -10.95
C HIS A 302 1.52 14.30 -10.32
N CYS A 303 1.33 14.65 -9.04
CA CYS A 303 2.26 15.52 -8.32
C CYS A 303 3.68 14.95 -8.33
N GLN A 304 3.83 13.68 -8.06
CA GLN A 304 5.13 13.03 -7.93
C GLN A 304 5.83 12.84 -9.28
N LYS A 305 5.15 12.28 -10.28
CA LYS A 305 5.78 11.96 -11.58
C LYS A 305 5.96 13.17 -12.49
N LYS A 306 4.99 14.08 -12.47
CA LYS A 306 5.04 15.26 -13.36
C LYS A 306 5.77 16.44 -12.71
N ARG A 307 5.98 16.40 -11.38
CA ARG A 307 6.50 17.52 -10.60
C ARG A 307 5.68 18.79 -10.83
N LEU A 308 4.36 18.63 -10.93
CA LEU A 308 3.39 19.70 -11.18
C LEU A 308 2.27 19.62 -10.14
N PRO A 309 1.70 20.76 -9.73
CA PRO A 309 0.52 20.78 -8.87
C PRO A 309 -0.72 20.27 -9.61
N PRO A 310 -1.76 19.83 -8.89
CA PRO A 310 -3.08 19.62 -9.47
C PRO A 310 -3.59 20.86 -10.18
N LEU A 311 -4.36 20.72 -11.28
CA LEU A 311 -4.89 21.87 -12.04
C LEU A 311 -5.76 22.83 -11.20
N SER A 312 -6.34 22.35 -10.12
CA SER A 312 -7.14 23.16 -9.18
C SER A 312 -6.30 24.00 -8.22
N CYS A 313 -4.96 23.93 -8.31
CA CYS A 313 -4.03 24.63 -7.42
C CYS A 313 -3.07 25.50 -8.23
N SER A 314 -2.76 26.69 -7.72
CA SER A 314 -1.83 27.60 -8.39
C SER A 314 -0.97 28.39 -7.40
N GLY A 315 0.29 28.63 -7.77
CA GLY A 315 1.20 29.43 -6.97
C GLY A 315 0.78 30.91 -6.82
N GLU A 316 -0.16 31.38 -7.61
CA GLU A 316 -0.68 32.74 -7.50
C GLU A 316 -1.68 32.87 -6.32
N ASN A 317 -2.61 31.91 -6.22
CA ASN A 317 -3.73 31.98 -5.27
C ASN A 317 -3.50 31.19 -3.98
N ASP A 318 -2.56 30.26 -3.97
CA ASP A 318 -2.43 29.25 -2.90
C ASP A 318 -1.10 29.35 -2.15
N LYS A 319 -0.43 30.52 -2.17
CA LYS A 319 0.82 30.73 -1.43
C LYS A 319 0.63 30.51 0.06
N GLY A 320 1.57 29.79 0.66
CA GLY A 320 1.57 29.52 2.10
C GLY A 320 0.55 28.49 2.57
N ILE A 321 -0.28 27.94 1.67
CA ILE A 321 -1.20 26.85 1.97
C ILE A 321 -0.43 25.52 1.87
N ARG A 322 -0.69 24.61 2.83
CA ARG A 322 -0.21 23.24 2.76
C ARG A 322 -1.23 22.31 2.15
N PHE A 323 -0.76 21.45 1.29
CA PHE A 323 -1.59 20.50 0.56
C PHE A 323 -1.16 19.07 0.84
N ALA A 324 -2.14 18.17 0.94
CA ALA A 324 -1.97 16.73 0.76
C ALA A 324 -2.66 16.32 -0.54
N SER A 325 -2.08 15.42 -1.31
CA SER A 325 -2.67 14.88 -2.53
C SER A 325 -2.76 13.37 -2.42
N TYR A 326 -3.99 12.83 -2.50
CA TYR A 326 -4.26 11.39 -2.48
C TYR A 326 -4.29 10.84 -3.91
N ASP A 327 -4.27 9.52 -4.07
CA ASP A 327 -4.62 8.87 -5.33
C ASP A 327 -6.08 8.35 -5.31
N GLY A 328 -6.49 7.69 -6.38
CA GLY A 328 -7.90 7.35 -6.61
C GLY A 328 -8.55 6.46 -5.57
N ASP A 329 -7.80 5.57 -4.90
CA ASP A 329 -8.28 4.69 -3.83
C ASP A 329 -7.68 5.01 -2.46
N ALA A 330 -6.95 6.14 -2.36
CA ALA A 330 -6.40 6.73 -1.15
C ALA A 330 -5.48 5.77 -0.36
N ASP A 331 -4.63 5.01 -1.07
CA ASP A 331 -3.55 4.23 -0.49
C ASP A 331 -2.18 4.94 -0.59
N ARG A 332 -2.15 6.17 -1.19
CA ARG A 332 -0.97 7.02 -1.35
C ARG A 332 -1.26 8.45 -0.97
N VAL A 333 -0.25 9.10 -0.38
CA VAL A 333 -0.28 10.53 -0.10
C VAL A 333 1.07 11.17 -0.38
N VAL A 334 1.06 12.32 -1.02
CA VAL A 334 2.19 13.24 -1.08
C VAL A 334 1.74 14.61 -0.60
N PHE A 335 2.67 15.41 -0.09
CA PHE A 335 2.39 16.78 0.30
C PHE A 335 3.05 17.75 -0.67
N PHE A 336 2.54 18.97 -0.70
CA PHE A 336 3.15 20.05 -1.44
C PHE A 336 2.73 21.40 -0.89
N TYR A 337 3.45 22.44 -1.29
CA TYR A 337 3.11 23.82 -1.04
C TYR A 337 3.66 24.71 -2.16
N PHE A 338 3.24 25.96 -2.19
CA PHE A 338 3.85 26.97 -3.05
C PHE A 338 4.70 27.91 -2.17
N ASP A 339 5.95 28.10 -2.57
CA ASP A 339 6.85 28.99 -1.84
C ASP A 339 6.47 30.48 -2.04
N LYS A 340 7.22 31.40 -1.43
CA LYS A 340 6.99 32.85 -1.53
C LYS A 340 6.99 33.38 -2.98
N ASN A 341 7.66 32.70 -3.89
CA ASN A 341 7.72 33.05 -5.31
C ASN A 341 6.59 32.39 -6.12
N GLY A 342 5.77 31.53 -5.50
CA GLY A 342 4.74 30.75 -6.16
C GLY A 342 5.27 29.48 -6.83
N ALA A 343 6.51 29.08 -6.57
CA ALA A 343 7.08 27.84 -7.09
C ALA A 343 6.56 26.63 -6.31
N PHE A 344 6.21 25.57 -7.07
CA PHE A 344 5.73 24.31 -6.51
C PHE A 344 6.85 23.56 -5.80
N GLN A 345 6.61 23.18 -4.55
CA GLN A 345 7.51 22.43 -3.70
C GLN A 345 6.85 21.11 -3.31
N LEU A 346 7.39 20.00 -3.77
CA LEU A 346 6.88 18.66 -3.49
C LEU A 346 7.56 18.07 -2.24
N LEU A 347 6.75 17.50 -1.36
CA LEU A 347 7.14 16.71 -0.20
C LEU A 347 6.60 15.29 -0.43
N ASP A 348 7.39 14.46 -1.08
CA ASP A 348 7.00 13.12 -1.52
C ASP A 348 7.17 12.07 -0.41
N GLY A 349 7.04 10.78 -0.77
CA GLY A 349 7.14 9.69 0.18
C GLY A 349 8.47 9.61 0.92
N ASP A 350 9.58 10.03 0.29
CA ASP A 350 10.89 10.06 0.96
C ASP A 350 10.90 11.12 2.09
N LYS A 351 10.29 12.29 1.84
CA LYS A 351 10.13 13.35 2.85
C LYS A 351 9.23 12.90 4.01
N ILE A 352 8.14 12.17 3.71
CA ILE A 352 7.23 11.60 4.73
C ILE A 352 7.98 10.58 5.58
N ALA A 353 8.72 9.65 4.95
CA ALA A 353 9.49 8.62 5.65
C ALA A 353 10.52 9.21 6.61
N VAL A 354 11.30 10.21 6.15
CA VAL A 354 12.33 10.87 6.98
C VAL A 354 11.70 11.61 8.16
N LEU A 355 10.64 12.41 7.94
CA LEU A 355 9.93 13.12 8.99
C LEU A 355 9.42 12.14 10.07
N THR A 356 8.75 11.07 9.61
CA THR A 356 8.16 10.04 10.47
C THR A 356 9.21 9.32 11.30
N ALA A 357 10.29 8.86 10.66
CA ALA A 357 11.33 8.11 11.35
C ALA A 357 12.11 8.97 12.35
N ARG A 358 12.39 10.22 12.02
CA ARG A 358 13.03 11.18 12.95
C ARG A 358 12.15 11.42 14.16
N TRP A 359 10.84 11.62 13.97
CA TRP A 359 9.91 11.78 15.07
C TRP A 359 9.86 10.51 15.96
N ILE A 360 9.77 9.33 15.36
CA ILE A 360 9.78 8.06 16.13
C ILE A 360 11.08 7.92 16.90
N ASN A 361 12.24 8.17 16.29
CA ASN A 361 13.54 8.10 16.93
C ASN A 361 13.64 9.06 18.13
N GLN A 362 13.13 10.29 17.98
CA GLN A 362 13.04 11.26 19.08
C GLN A 362 12.16 10.74 20.22
N GLN A 363 11.00 10.15 19.91
CA GLN A 363 10.13 9.58 20.95
C GLN A 363 10.79 8.39 21.66
N LEU A 364 11.53 7.54 20.94
CA LEU A 364 12.29 6.43 21.55
C LEU A 364 13.35 6.96 22.53
N GLN A 365 14.08 8.01 22.16
CA GLN A 365 15.06 8.66 23.04
C GLN A 365 14.39 9.26 24.29
N LEU A 366 13.26 9.97 24.13
CA LEU A 366 12.49 10.53 25.23
C LEU A 366 11.88 9.46 26.13
N ALA A 367 11.54 8.29 25.60
CA ALA A 367 11.09 7.12 26.34
C ALA A 367 12.24 6.44 27.13
N GLY A 368 13.49 6.83 26.87
CA GLY A 368 14.67 6.32 27.57
C GLY A 368 15.28 5.06 26.95
N TYR A 369 14.96 4.75 25.69
CA TYR A 369 15.61 3.66 24.97
C TYR A 369 17.03 4.05 24.53
N GLU A 370 17.96 3.12 24.74
CA GLU A 370 19.29 3.23 24.18
C GLU A 370 19.31 2.86 22.69
N LYS A 371 20.33 3.34 21.98
CA LYS A 371 20.48 3.05 20.54
C LYS A 371 20.54 1.54 20.28
N GLY A 372 19.62 1.05 19.45
CA GLY A 372 19.53 -0.36 19.04
C GLY A 372 18.71 -1.25 19.98
N GLU A 373 18.23 -0.74 21.11
CA GLU A 373 17.34 -1.50 22.01
C GLU A 373 15.96 -1.75 21.36
N VAL A 374 15.46 -0.78 20.60
CA VAL A 374 14.35 -0.93 19.66
C VAL A 374 14.90 -0.67 18.27
N ARG A 375 14.85 -1.66 17.40
CA ARG A 375 15.37 -1.55 16.04
C ARG A 375 14.41 -0.78 15.15
N LEU A 376 14.77 0.46 14.83
CA LEU A 376 14.07 1.32 13.87
C LEU A 376 14.78 1.29 12.53
N GLY A 377 14.05 1.04 11.44
CA GLY A 377 14.59 1.08 10.09
C GLY A 377 13.67 1.81 9.11
N ILE A 378 14.26 2.52 8.14
CA ILE A 378 13.56 3.05 6.96
C ILE A 378 13.88 2.17 5.77
N VAL A 379 12.91 1.41 5.30
CA VAL A 379 13.07 0.56 4.11
C VAL A 379 12.73 1.38 2.86
N GLN A 380 13.66 1.44 1.94
CA GLN A 380 13.58 2.24 0.73
C GLN A 380 13.74 1.36 -0.52
N THR A 381 13.24 1.84 -1.68
CA THR A 381 13.66 1.28 -2.97
C THR A 381 14.95 1.94 -3.45
N ALA A 382 15.64 1.33 -4.42
CA ALA A 382 16.80 1.96 -5.05
C ALA A 382 16.47 3.34 -5.67
N TYR A 383 15.19 3.65 -5.93
CA TYR A 383 14.74 4.94 -6.46
C TYR A 383 14.59 6.06 -5.43
N ALA A 384 14.68 5.76 -4.12
CA ALA A 384 14.68 6.79 -3.09
C ALA A 384 15.90 7.70 -3.25
N ASN A 385 15.72 8.99 -2.96
CA ASN A 385 16.82 9.96 -3.05
C ASN A 385 17.91 9.65 -2.02
N GLY A 386 19.17 9.67 -2.43
CA GLY A 386 20.30 9.33 -1.58
C GLY A 386 20.46 10.26 -0.37
N ALA A 387 20.07 11.54 -0.50
CA ALA A 387 20.09 12.48 0.62
C ALA A 387 19.16 12.04 1.76
N ALA A 388 18.00 11.45 1.46
CA ALA A 388 17.10 10.88 2.47
C ALA A 388 17.79 9.78 3.29
N SER A 389 18.48 8.85 2.58
CA SER A 389 19.24 7.76 3.24
C SER A 389 20.41 8.28 4.07
N MET A 390 21.08 9.34 3.60
CA MET A 390 22.23 9.94 4.31
C MET A 390 21.80 10.56 5.63
N VAL A 391 20.78 11.41 5.61
CA VAL A 391 20.34 12.15 6.81
C VAL A 391 19.81 11.21 7.90
N VAL A 392 19.12 10.13 7.56
CA VAL A 392 18.62 9.19 8.57
C VAL A 392 19.72 8.30 9.15
N ARG A 393 20.75 7.97 8.35
CA ARG A 393 21.94 7.25 8.85
C ARG A 393 22.77 8.11 9.80
N GLU A 394 22.85 9.43 9.58
CA GLU A 394 23.45 10.38 10.51
C GLU A 394 22.72 10.39 11.85
N ASP A 395 21.39 10.27 11.85
CA ASP A 395 20.57 10.10 13.07
C ASP A 395 20.71 8.70 13.71
N GLY A 396 21.47 7.80 13.09
CA GLY A 396 21.71 6.44 13.55
C GLY A 396 20.59 5.45 13.24
N ILE A 397 19.71 5.77 12.29
CA ILE A 397 18.62 4.92 11.83
C ILE A 397 19.10 4.04 10.67
N GLU A 398 18.76 2.76 10.68
CA GLU A 398 19.07 1.86 9.57
C GLU A 398 18.26 2.23 8.33
N ALA A 399 18.91 2.27 7.15
CA ALA A 399 18.25 2.58 5.88
C ALA A 399 18.59 1.53 4.80
N PRO A 400 18.01 0.32 4.89
CA PRO A 400 18.22 -0.72 3.90
C PRO A 400 17.40 -0.48 2.63
N TYR A 401 17.88 -1.01 1.51
CA TYR A 401 17.12 -1.09 0.28
C TYR A 401 16.38 -2.42 0.16
N ALA A 402 15.23 -2.37 -0.50
CA ALA A 402 14.46 -3.55 -0.91
C ALA A 402 14.12 -3.46 -2.40
N LYS A 403 13.78 -4.59 -2.99
CA LYS A 403 13.27 -4.66 -4.36
C LYS A 403 12.08 -3.72 -4.56
N THR A 404 12.00 -3.10 -5.73
CA THR A 404 10.91 -2.19 -6.08
C THR A 404 9.54 -2.88 -6.03
N GLY A 405 8.61 -2.25 -5.34
CA GLY A 405 7.24 -2.69 -5.15
C GLY A 405 6.88 -2.78 -3.67
N VAL A 406 5.77 -2.14 -3.30
CA VAL A 406 5.33 -1.96 -1.91
C VAL A 406 5.31 -3.26 -1.09
N LYS A 407 4.99 -4.38 -1.71
CA LYS A 407 4.99 -5.70 -1.04
C LYS A 407 6.38 -6.09 -0.51
N TYR A 408 7.43 -5.82 -1.29
CA TYR A 408 8.81 -6.12 -0.87
C TYR A 408 9.30 -5.17 0.24
N LEU A 409 8.90 -3.89 0.16
CA LEU A 409 9.15 -2.91 1.22
C LEU A 409 8.47 -3.35 2.52
N HIS A 410 7.20 -3.72 2.44
CA HIS A 410 6.41 -4.21 3.58
C HIS A 410 7.08 -5.42 4.27
N HIS A 411 7.44 -6.45 3.48
CA HIS A 411 8.11 -7.63 4.04
C HIS A 411 9.45 -7.29 4.67
N LYS A 412 10.24 -6.41 4.04
CA LYS A 412 11.52 -5.99 4.60
C LYS A 412 11.37 -5.15 5.87
N ALA A 413 10.32 -4.35 5.97
CA ALA A 413 10.02 -3.55 7.15
C ALA A 413 9.67 -4.42 8.37
N LEU A 414 9.13 -5.63 8.17
CA LEU A 414 8.87 -6.60 9.24
C LEU A 414 10.14 -7.17 9.90
N ASP A 415 11.35 -6.95 9.32
CA ASP A 415 12.61 -7.34 9.94
C ASP A 415 12.99 -6.44 11.14
N TYR A 416 12.25 -5.35 11.37
CA TYR A 416 12.48 -4.34 12.41
C TYR A 416 11.40 -4.39 13.49
N ASP A 417 11.73 -3.90 14.69
CA ASP A 417 10.72 -3.65 15.72
C ASP A 417 9.77 -2.54 15.30
N ILE A 418 10.32 -1.52 14.59
CA ILE A 418 9.56 -0.46 13.92
C ILE A 418 10.13 -0.28 12.52
N GLY A 419 9.36 -0.62 11.50
CA GLY A 419 9.75 -0.50 10.09
C GLY A 419 8.96 0.59 9.38
N VAL A 420 9.62 1.68 9.01
CA VAL A 420 9.06 2.76 8.18
C VAL A 420 9.34 2.43 6.72
N TYR A 421 8.33 2.50 5.86
CA TYR A 421 8.54 2.42 4.42
C TYR A 421 7.57 3.30 3.65
N PHE A 422 8.10 4.03 2.68
CA PHE A 422 7.32 4.78 1.70
C PHE A 422 8.04 4.70 0.35
N GLU A 423 7.29 4.47 -0.71
CA GLU A 423 7.77 4.76 -2.07
C GLU A 423 7.65 6.26 -2.33
N ALA A 424 8.46 6.82 -3.22
CA ALA A 424 8.42 8.25 -3.57
C ALA A 424 7.01 8.72 -4.02
N ASN A 425 6.18 7.83 -4.54
CA ASN A 425 4.78 8.12 -4.90
C ASN A 425 3.84 8.25 -3.68
N GLY A 426 4.35 8.13 -2.46
CA GLY A 426 3.61 8.25 -1.22
C GLY A 426 2.88 7.00 -0.75
N HIS A 427 3.09 5.84 -1.39
CA HIS A 427 2.54 4.58 -0.90
C HIS A 427 3.45 4.01 0.19
N GLY A 428 2.98 3.95 1.40
CA GLY A 428 3.75 3.47 2.53
C GLY A 428 2.97 3.46 3.83
N THR A 429 3.61 3.01 4.89
CA THR A 429 3.11 3.04 6.27
C THR A 429 4.25 2.77 7.26
N VAL A 430 3.92 2.68 8.53
CA VAL A 430 4.84 2.28 9.61
C VAL A 430 4.31 1.01 10.27
N LEU A 431 5.13 -0.02 10.26
CA LEU A 431 4.84 -1.29 10.92
C LEU A 431 5.49 -1.32 12.30
N PHE A 432 4.73 -1.71 13.29
CA PHE A 432 5.22 -1.95 14.65
C PHE A 432 5.06 -3.42 14.99
N SER A 433 6.08 -4.06 15.51
CA SER A 433 5.94 -5.44 15.98
C SER A 433 4.92 -5.51 17.13
N GLU A 434 4.16 -6.60 17.21
CA GLU A 434 3.16 -6.80 18.27
C GLU A 434 3.81 -6.70 19.67
N LYS A 435 5.03 -7.24 19.82
CA LYS A 435 5.83 -7.15 21.04
C LYS A 435 6.10 -5.69 21.41
N THR A 436 6.51 -4.87 20.46
CA THR A 436 6.85 -3.46 20.68
C THR A 436 5.60 -2.66 21.03
N MET A 437 4.48 -2.89 20.35
CA MET A 437 3.20 -2.24 20.67
C MET A 437 2.73 -2.56 22.09
N GLU A 438 2.79 -3.83 22.50
CA GLU A 438 2.39 -4.24 23.86
C GLU A 438 3.36 -3.68 24.92
N GLN A 439 4.66 -3.60 24.60
CA GLN A 439 5.63 -2.96 25.48
C GLN A 439 5.31 -1.47 25.69
N PHE A 440 5.01 -0.71 24.63
CA PHE A 440 4.62 0.70 24.76
C PHE A 440 3.35 0.86 25.57
N LYS A 441 2.33 0.03 25.33
CA LYS A 441 1.08 0.03 26.05
C LYS A 441 1.26 -0.23 27.55
N THR A 442 2.04 -1.26 27.88
CA THR A 442 2.30 -1.61 29.29
C THR A 442 3.11 -0.52 29.99
N ARG A 443 4.11 0.05 29.31
CA ARG A 443 4.99 1.08 29.89
C ARG A 443 4.26 2.39 30.13
N MET A 444 3.38 2.84 29.24
CA MET A 444 2.64 4.10 29.45
C MET A 444 1.69 4.07 30.65
N GLU A 445 1.33 2.88 31.16
CA GLU A 445 0.49 2.71 32.34
C GLU A 445 1.28 2.76 33.66
N GLN A 446 2.63 2.63 33.59
CA GLN A 446 3.50 2.61 34.77
C GLN A 446 3.79 4.02 35.30
N PRO A 447 4.08 4.16 36.60
CA PRO A 447 4.59 5.40 37.16
C PRO A 447 5.99 5.76 36.58
N MET A 448 6.13 6.95 36.02
CA MET A 448 7.39 7.47 35.47
C MET A 448 7.30 8.99 35.28
N PRO A 449 8.42 9.69 35.01
CA PRO A 449 8.40 11.11 34.67
C PRO A 449 7.45 11.43 33.51
N LYS A 450 6.76 12.57 33.58
CA LYS A 450 5.72 12.95 32.60
C LYS A 450 6.23 12.88 31.14
N ALA A 451 7.40 13.43 30.86
CA ALA A 451 7.97 13.44 29.51
C ALA A 451 8.18 12.03 28.95
N GLN A 452 8.67 11.10 29.78
CA GLN A 452 8.86 9.71 29.41
C GLN A 452 7.52 8.99 29.16
N LYS A 453 6.53 9.24 30.04
CA LYS A 453 5.16 8.70 29.89
C LYS A 453 4.52 9.21 28.60
N ASP A 454 4.67 10.49 28.31
CA ASP A 454 4.13 11.09 27.07
C ASP A 454 4.78 10.47 25.84
N ALA A 455 6.08 10.18 25.88
CA ALA A 455 6.78 9.51 24.78
C ALA A 455 6.25 8.09 24.52
N TYR A 456 6.10 7.27 25.56
CA TYR A 456 5.47 5.94 25.42
C TYR A 456 4.04 6.03 24.88
N THR A 457 3.25 6.99 25.38
CA THR A 457 1.87 7.21 24.90
C THR A 457 1.86 7.63 23.44
N ASN A 458 2.78 8.50 23.02
CA ASN A 458 2.92 8.94 21.64
C ASN A 458 3.28 7.77 20.70
N LEU A 459 4.26 6.93 21.09
CA LEU A 459 4.67 5.74 20.34
C LEU A 459 3.51 4.74 20.20
N TYR A 460 2.80 4.48 21.30
CA TYR A 460 1.63 3.60 21.26
C TYR A 460 0.51 4.17 20.38
N TYR A 461 0.19 5.47 20.51
CA TYR A 461 -0.86 6.10 19.71
C TYR A 461 -0.49 6.15 18.22
N ALA A 462 0.78 6.43 17.88
CA ALA A 462 1.26 6.33 16.52
C ALA A 462 1.09 4.92 15.95
N SER A 463 1.49 3.88 16.72
CA SER A 463 1.34 2.48 16.28
C SER A 463 -0.10 2.08 16.00
N GLN A 464 -1.05 2.72 16.68
CA GLN A 464 -2.48 2.46 16.48
C GLN A 464 -3.09 3.32 15.37
N LEU A 465 -2.58 4.53 15.12
CA LEU A 465 -3.05 5.39 14.04
C LEU A 465 -2.66 4.83 12.67
N PHE A 466 -1.42 4.35 12.52
CA PHE A 466 -0.98 3.72 11.28
C PHE A 466 -1.75 2.43 10.98
N ASN A 467 -2.07 2.23 9.71
CA ASN A 467 -2.61 0.97 9.23
C ASN A 467 -1.48 -0.08 9.17
N GLN A 468 -1.58 -1.13 9.97
CA GLN A 468 -0.53 -2.16 10.09
C GLN A 468 -0.53 -3.16 8.93
N ALA A 469 -1.46 -3.05 7.98
CA ALA A 469 -1.61 -3.99 6.87
C ALA A 469 -1.20 -3.39 5.52
N VAL A 470 -1.45 -2.09 5.30
CA VAL A 470 -1.27 -1.42 4.00
C VAL A 470 -1.13 0.09 4.20
N GLY A 471 -0.58 0.81 3.21
CA GLY A 471 -0.56 2.27 3.20
C GLY A 471 -1.97 2.86 3.28
N ASP A 472 -2.14 3.92 4.09
CA ASP A 472 -3.42 4.58 4.34
C ASP A 472 -3.21 6.10 4.26
N ALA A 473 -3.54 6.68 3.11
CA ALA A 473 -3.31 8.10 2.85
C ALA A 473 -3.96 9.02 3.89
N ILE A 474 -5.12 8.63 4.43
CA ILE A 474 -5.83 9.40 5.46
C ILE A 474 -5.05 9.35 6.78
N CYS A 475 -4.66 8.16 7.24
CA CYS A 475 -3.90 7.99 8.46
C CYS A 475 -2.51 8.62 8.38
N ASP A 476 -1.82 8.43 7.26
CA ASP A 476 -0.50 8.99 7.01
C ASP A 476 -0.54 10.52 6.99
N ALA A 477 -1.55 11.12 6.32
CA ALA A 477 -1.74 12.56 6.31
C ALA A 477 -2.01 13.13 7.71
N LEU A 478 -2.87 12.48 8.48
CA LEU A 478 -3.16 12.89 9.85
C LEU A 478 -1.94 12.74 10.77
N PHE A 479 -1.13 11.71 10.56
CA PHE A 479 0.09 11.56 11.35
C PHE A 479 1.12 12.67 11.05
N VAL A 480 1.31 13.03 9.78
CA VAL A 480 2.13 14.19 9.39
C VAL A 480 1.59 15.46 10.06
N GLU A 481 0.28 15.71 10.00
CA GLU A 481 -0.34 16.87 10.66
C GLU A 481 -0.13 16.86 12.18
N ALA A 482 -0.16 15.70 12.83
CA ALA A 482 0.13 15.59 14.26
C ALA A 482 1.59 15.97 14.57
N ILE A 483 2.56 15.54 13.76
CA ILE A 483 3.96 15.94 13.91
C ILE A 483 4.11 17.46 13.75
N LEU A 484 3.61 18.01 12.63
CA LEU A 484 3.71 19.44 12.34
C LEU A 484 3.07 20.29 13.44
N THR A 485 1.96 19.79 14.04
CA THR A 485 1.27 20.48 15.14
C THR A 485 2.05 20.43 16.44
N THR A 486 2.49 19.24 16.84
CA THR A 486 3.16 19.04 18.14
C THR A 486 4.58 19.61 18.20
N GLN A 487 5.24 19.74 17.05
CA GLN A 487 6.57 20.32 16.92
C GLN A 487 6.54 21.79 16.48
N GLU A 488 5.36 22.39 16.31
CA GLU A 488 5.18 23.76 15.79
C GLU A 488 5.94 24.01 14.47
N MET A 489 6.03 22.94 13.64
CA MET A 489 6.82 22.91 12.41
C MET A 489 5.96 23.36 11.21
N SER A 490 6.49 24.25 10.38
CA SER A 490 5.91 24.59 9.09
C SER A 490 6.27 23.55 8.01
N VAL A 491 5.55 23.55 6.88
CA VAL A 491 5.93 22.70 5.73
C VAL A 491 7.29 23.12 5.13
N GLN A 492 7.69 24.39 5.29
CA GLN A 492 8.99 24.90 4.89
C GLN A 492 10.10 24.31 5.78
N ASP A 493 9.89 24.29 7.12
CA ASP A 493 10.82 23.67 8.06
C ASP A 493 10.95 22.16 7.78
N TRP A 494 9.83 21.49 7.51
CA TRP A 494 9.86 20.10 7.09
C TRP A 494 10.65 19.90 5.80
N ASN A 495 10.42 20.72 4.76
CA ASN A 495 11.17 20.62 3.51
C ASN A 495 12.67 20.84 3.72
N ALA A 496 13.04 21.70 4.67
CA ALA A 496 14.43 22.04 5.01
C ALA A 496 15.17 20.95 5.80
N LEU A 497 14.51 19.85 6.23
CA LEU A 497 15.18 18.74 6.94
C LEU A 497 16.33 18.14 6.13
N TYR A 498 16.23 18.14 4.81
CA TYR A 498 17.30 17.84 3.86
C TYR A 498 16.93 18.36 2.46
N THR A 499 17.94 18.51 1.62
CA THR A 499 17.75 18.87 0.20
C THR A 499 18.00 17.63 -0.67
N ASP A 500 17.08 17.32 -1.59
CA ASP A 500 17.25 16.23 -2.53
C ASP A 500 18.51 16.43 -3.37
N LEU A 501 19.25 15.34 -3.59
CA LEU A 501 20.29 15.34 -4.62
C LEU A 501 19.63 15.44 -6.00
N PRO A 502 20.18 16.28 -6.90
CA PRO A 502 19.78 16.30 -8.28
C PRO A 502 19.84 14.90 -8.89
N SER A 503 18.80 14.51 -9.59
CA SER A 503 18.68 13.15 -10.11
C SER A 503 18.10 13.11 -11.52
N ARG A 504 18.37 12.03 -12.26
CA ARG A 504 17.83 11.75 -13.57
C ARG A 504 17.35 10.30 -13.66
N GLN A 505 16.14 10.13 -14.21
CA GLN A 505 15.62 8.81 -14.57
C GLN A 505 15.41 8.73 -16.07
N THR A 506 15.86 7.64 -16.67
CA THR A 506 15.65 7.35 -18.10
C THR A 506 15.46 5.86 -18.34
N LYS A 507 15.23 5.48 -19.60
CA LYS A 507 15.10 4.07 -20.00
C LYS A 507 15.78 3.81 -21.32
N VAL A 508 16.38 2.63 -21.45
CA VAL A 508 17.00 2.11 -22.68
C VAL A 508 16.20 0.91 -23.15
N LYS A 509 15.77 0.89 -24.41
CA LYS A 509 15.19 -0.31 -25.03
C LYS A 509 16.27 -1.33 -25.27
N VAL A 510 16.01 -2.59 -24.91
CA VAL A 510 16.94 -3.72 -25.09
C VAL A 510 16.21 -4.85 -25.82
N ALA A 511 16.95 -5.69 -26.53
CA ALA A 511 16.36 -6.82 -27.24
C ALA A 511 15.83 -7.90 -26.30
N ASP A 512 16.54 -8.13 -25.20
CA ASP A 512 16.17 -9.09 -24.16
C ASP A 512 16.58 -8.55 -22.77
N ARG A 513 15.61 -8.16 -21.96
CA ARG A 513 15.86 -7.67 -20.60
C ARG A 513 16.36 -8.76 -19.64
N THR A 514 16.18 -10.04 -19.97
CA THR A 514 16.58 -11.15 -19.09
C THR A 514 18.10 -11.33 -19.00
N LEU A 515 18.85 -10.70 -19.91
CA LEU A 515 20.32 -10.62 -19.86
C LEU A 515 20.81 -9.78 -18.65
N LEU A 516 19.95 -8.93 -18.10
CA LEU A 516 20.28 -8.05 -16.99
C LEU A 516 19.77 -8.69 -15.68
N LYS A 517 20.70 -9.18 -14.86
CA LYS A 517 20.35 -9.81 -13.57
C LYS A 517 20.80 -8.94 -12.40
N PRO A 518 19.87 -8.25 -11.74
CA PRO A 518 20.19 -7.45 -10.55
C PRO A 518 20.36 -8.34 -9.31
N ILE A 519 21.03 -7.77 -8.28
CA ILE A 519 20.97 -8.31 -6.91
C ILE A 519 19.56 -8.15 -6.31
N ALA A 520 19.33 -8.73 -5.14
CA ALA A 520 18.00 -8.81 -4.53
C ALA A 520 17.32 -7.45 -4.28
N ASP A 521 18.07 -6.40 -3.97
CA ASP A 521 17.58 -5.04 -3.71
C ASP A 521 17.59 -4.12 -4.94
N GLU A 522 17.99 -4.65 -6.10
CA GLU A 522 18.03 -3.97 -7.41
C GLU A 522 18.99 -2.76 -7.48
N THR A 523 19.89 -2.58 -6.51
CA THR A 523 20.87 -1.47 -6.52
C THR A 523 22.07 -1.71 -7.43
N ARG A 524 22.31 -2.97 -7.84
CA ARG A 524 23.45 -3.40 -8.65
C ARG A 524 23.08 -4.55 -9.56
N LEU A 525 23.84 -4.73 -10.64
CA LEU A 525 23.75 -5.91 -11.50
C LEU A 525 24.79 -6.97 -11.09
N ILE A 526 24.37 -8.24 -11.12
CA ILE A 526 25.26 -9.41 -11.10
C ILE A 526 25.77 -9.67 -12.51
N GLU A 527 24.88 -9.62 -13.50
CA GLU A 527 25.16 -9.87 -14.91
C GLU A 527 24.55 -8.76 -15.80
N PRO A 528 25.26 -8.29 -16.81
CA PRO A 528 26.68 -8.53 -17.08
C PRO A 528 27.57 -7.78 -16.07
N SER A 529 28.62 -8.45 -15.57
CA SER A 529 29.56 -7.85 -14.62
C SER A 529 30.38 -6.70 -15.24
N SER A 530 30.65 -6.76 -16.56
CA SER A 530 31.30 -5.68 -17.33
C SER A 530 30.49 -4.38 -17.29
N LEU A 531 29.16 -4.47 -17.45
CA LEU A 531 28.26 -3.32 -17.33
C LEU A 531 28.31 -2.72 -15.92
N GLN A 532 28.24 -3.55 -14.86
CA GLN A 532 28.31 -3.05 -13.50
C GLN A 532 29.65 -2.34 -13.23
N GLN A 533 30.76 -2.85 -13.75
CA GLN A 533 32.07 -2.20 -13.61
C GLN A 533 32.13 -0.83 -14.32
N LYS A 534 31.44 -0.68 -15.46
CA LYS A 534 31.32 0.62 -16.14
C LYS A 534 30.50 1.60 -15.31
N ILE A 535 29.36 1.14 -14.74
CA ILE A 535 28.53 1.93 -13.82
C ILE A 535 29.37 2.38 -12.63
N ASP A 536 30.09 1.48 -11.95
CA ASP A 536 30.91 1.78 -10.79
C ASP A 536 32.01 2.82 -11.08
N ARG A 537 32.61 2.76 -12.28
CA ARG A 537 33.60 3.76 -12.71
C ARG A 537 32.97 5.13 -12.94
N ALA A 538 31.79 5.16 -13.59
CA ALA A 538 31.06 6.40 -13.84
C ALA A 538 30.63 7.06 -12.52
N VAL A 539 30.09 6.29 -11.57
CA VAL A 539 29.69 6.76 -10.25
C VAL A 539 30.86 7.41 -9.50
N LYS A 540 32.06 6.80 -9.54
CA LYS A 540 33.27 7.33 -8.88
C LYS A 540 33.77 8.63 -9.49
N SER A 541 33.36 8.99 -10.70
CA SER A 541 33.83 10.19 -11.40
C SER A 541 33.07 11.47 -11.04
N VAL A 542 31.97 11.37 -10.26
CA VAL A 542 31.14 12.51 -9.87
C VAL A 542 30.95 12.56 -8.35
N ALA A 543 30.82 13.78 -7.83
CA ALA A 543 30.61 14.00 -6.40
C ALA A 543 29.20 13.55 -5.99
N ASN A 544 29.09 12.84 -4.86
CA ASN A 544 27.84 12.24 -4.36
C ASN A 544 27.13 11.37 -5.41
N GLY A 545 27.93 10.77 -6.33
CA GLY A 545 27.37 9.95 -7.41
C GLY A 545 26.75 8.65 -6.92
N ARG A 546 25.56 8.35 -7.42
CA ARG A 546 24.92 7.03 -7.33
C ARG A 546 24.16 6.75 -8.62
N ALA A 547 24.31 5.57 -9.15
CA ALA A 547 23.53 5.13 -10.31
C ALA A 547 23.31 3.63 -10.29
N PHE A 548 22.21 3.20 -10.90
CA PHE A 548 21.91 1.79 -11.10
C PHE A 548 21.12 1.56 -12.39
N ALA A 549 21.20 0.34 -12.88
CA ALA A 549 20.46 -0.17 -14.01
C ALA A 549 19.50 -1.27 -13.54
N ARG A 550 18.22 -1.17 -13.93
CA ARG A 550 17.18 -2.11 -13.52
C ARG A 550 16.34 -2.56 -14.71
N PRO A 551 16.29 -3.87 -15.02
CA PRO A 551 15.39 -4.38 -16.04
C PRO A 551 13.93 -4.19 -15.62
N SER A 552 13.07 -3.83 -16.59
CA SER A 552 11.62 -3.73 -16.34
C SER A 552 11.04 -5.12 -16.10
N GLY A 553 10.02 -5.21 -15.22
CA GLY A 553 9.29 -6.46 -14.98
C GLY A 553 8.38 -6.89 -16.13
N THR A 554 7.99 -5.96 -17.03
CA THR A 554 6.93 -6.17 -18.02
C THR A 554 7.31 -5.84 -19.46
N GLU A 555 8.32 -5.00 -19.69
CA GLU A 555 8.73 -4.48 -21.00
C GLU A 555 10.21 -4.77 -21.25
N ASP A 556 10.62 -4.92 -22.50
CA ASP A 556 12.04 -5.08 -22.86
C ASP A 556 12.76 -3.71 -22.85
N VAL A 557 12.85 -3.15 -21.64
CA VAL A 557 13.57 -1.93 -21.33
C VAL A 557 14.38 -2.10 -20.05
N CYS A 558 15.53 -1.42 -20.00
CA CYS A 558 16.30 -1.20 -18.78
C CYS A 558 16.07 0.23 -18.29
N ARG A 559 15.70 0.41 -17.05
CA ARG A 559 15.55 1.71 -16.40
C ARG A 559 16.88 2.12 -15.78
N VAL A 560 17.21 3.39 -15.95
CA VAL A 560 18.40 4.03 -15.35
C VAL A 560 17.94 5.02 -14.33
N TYR A 561 18.58 5.01 -13.18
CA TYR A 561 18.54 6.08 -12.19
C TYR A 561 19.96 6.57 -11.96
N ALA A 562 20.16 7.87 -11.91
CA ALA A 562 21.42 8.50 -11.54
C ALA A 562 21.17 9.74 -10.66
N GLU A 563 22.02 9.97 -9.69
CA GLU A 563 22.03 11.19 -8.86
C GLU A 563 23.47 11.62 -8.60
N ALA A 564 23.67 12.92 -8.40
CA ALA A 564 24.96 13.53 -8.15
C ALA A 564 24.81 14.89 -7.39
N ALA A 565 25.94 15.54 -7.08
CA ALA A 565 25.93 16.83 -6.39
C ALA A 565 25.27 17.96 -7.22
N THR A 566 25.32 17.88 -8.54
CA THR A 566 24.72 18.84 -9.47
C THR A 566 23.83 18.16 -10.50
N GLN A 567 22.86 18.87 -11.08
CA GLN A 567 21.98 18.33 -12.13
C GLN A 567 22.78 17.95 -13.39
N GLU A 568 23.79 18.76 -13.75
CA GLU A 568 24.66 18.48 -14.89
C GLU A 568 25.44 17.17 -14.72
N GLU A 569 25.97 16.91 -13.52
CA GLU A 569 26.67 15.65 -13.21
C GLU A 569 25.70 14.46 -13.19
N ALA A 570 24.49 14.63 -12.65
CA ALA A 570 23.46 13.60 -12.63
C ALA A 570 23.03 13.23 -14.06
N ASP A 571 22.84 14.23 -14.93
CA ASP A 571 22.47 14.03 -16.34
C ASP A 571 23.59 13.32 -17.12
N LYS A 572 24.85 13.77 -16.92
CA LYS A 572 26.03 13.14 -17.51
C LYS A 572 26.19 11.68 -17.05
N LEU A 573 26.00 11.43 -15.75
CA LEU A 573 26.08 10.09 -15.19
C LEU A 573 24.98 9.18 -15.77
N ALA A 574 23.76 9.68 -15.89
CA ALA A 574 22.65 8.94 -16.51
C ALA A 574 22.93 8.60 -17.97
N ALA A 575 23.50 9.54 -18.74
CA ALA A 575 23.87 9.33 -20.13
C ALA A 575 24.94 8.23 -20.27
N ILE A 576 26.01 8.29 -19.48
CA ILE A 576 27.07 7.26 -19.49
C ILE A 576 26.50 5.87 -19.18
N VAL A 577 25.63 5.77 -18.17
CA VAL A 577 25.00 4.49 -17.79
C VAL A 577 24.06 4.00 -18.89
N ALA A 578 23.26 4.89 -19.50
CA ALA A 578 22.36 4.54 -20.59
C ALA A 578 23.12 4.04 -21.83
N GLU A 579 24.21 4.70 -22.19
CA GLU A 579 25.09 4.27 -23.26
C GLU A 579 25.73 2.90 -22.99
N ALA A 580 26.24 2.69 -21.78
CA ALA A 580 26.82 1.41 -21.37
C ALA A 580 25.79 0.27 -21.44
N ILE A 581 24.52 0.51 -21.07
CA ILE A 581 23.43 -0.48 -21.19
C ILE A 581 23.17 -0.78 -22.68
N TYR A 582 23.12 0.24 -23.54
CA TYR A 582 22.90 0.05 -24.97
C TYR A 582 23.95 -0.86 -25.56
N ASP A 583 25.24 -0.62 -25.25
CA ASP A 583 26.37 -1.38 -25.79
C ASP A 583 26.46 -2.82 -25.24
N GLU A 584 26.14 -3.04 -23.94
CA GLU A 584 26.36 -4.33 -23.25
C GLU A 584 25.11 -5.21 -23.19
N ALA A 585 23.91 -4.63 -23.37
CA ALA A 585 22.64 -5.34 -23.20
C ALA A 585 21.79 -5.35 -24.50
N GLN A 586 22.44 -5.32 -25.66
CA GLN A 586 21.79 -5.35 -26.98
C GLN A 586 20.73 -4.26 -27.13
N GLY A 587 21.15 -3.01 -27.03
CA GLY A 587 20.27 -1.84 -27.18
C GLY A 587 19.54 -1.82 -28.52
N VAL A 588 18.27 -1.40 -28.53
CA VAL A 588 17.39 -1.34 -29.67
C VAL A 588 16.98 0.11 -29.95
N GLY A 589 17.07 0.52 -31.23
CA GLY A 589 16.78 1.89 -31.68
C GLY A 589 18.03 2.77 -31.74
N GLY A 590 17.84 4.08 -31.61
CA GLY A 590 18.97 5.02 -31.56
C GLY A 590 19.77 4.87 -30.27
N LYS A 591 21.11 4.90 -30.39
CA LYS A 591 21.98 4.89 -29.22
C LYS A 591 21.76 6.18 -28.39
N PRO A 592 21.67 6.09 -27.06
CA PRO A 592 21.59 7.27 -26.20
C PRO A 592 22.82 8.16 -26.39
N ASP A 593 22.63 9.41 -26.79
CA ASP A 593 23.71 10.38 -27.05
C ASP A 593 23.74 11.55 -26.03
N GLY A 594 22.91 11.45 -24.98
CA GLY A 594 22.77 12.49 -23.96
C GLY A 594 21.94 13.71 -24.38
N ALA A 595 21.50 13.78 -25.64
CA ALA A 595 20.68 14.90 -26.15
C ALA A 595 19.16 14.73 -25.90
N TRP A 596 18.77 13.84 -25.01
CA TRP A 596 17.37 13.40 -24.79
C TRP A 596 16.68 14.11 -23.64
N TRP A 597 17.35 15.06 -23.03
CA TRP A 597 16.89 15.76 -21.84
C TRP A 597 16.27 17.10 -22.12
#